data_3a6260e8bbd2fe9662452dd8523bd85d
#
_entry.id   3a6260e8bbd2fe9662452dd8523bd85d
#
_cell.length_a   1.000
_cell.length_b   1.000
_cell.length_c   1.000
_cell.angle_alpha   90.00
_cell.angle_beta   90.00
_cell.angle_gamma   90.00
#
_symmetry.space_group_name_H-M   'P 1'
#
loop_
_entity.id
_entity.type
_entity.pdbx_description
1 polymer ?
#
loop_
_entity_poly.entity_id
_entity_poly.type
_entity_poly.pdbx_seq_one_letter_code
_entity_poly.pdbx_strand_id
1 'polypeptide(L)'
;MSFQHKEEAYMQENRTIYEILLQEKKKQELADLVSFNEKTESFGLSLSPKEAGELAACRNESLRKWRRVEFGQGILKSLIWTFCDSPYLNQDNYAETLRQLQDIFYEFKNETSDRMTDQELLNFMREQFDNVCFGDTGYLEETCLDRLAAGVRSGYTGFHGTDGRGSYHDFSQETRWDADLYMEALKDLF
;
A
#
# COMPACT_ATOMS: atom_id res chain seq x y z
N MET A 1 -53.13 11.00 -0.53
CA MET A 1 -51.73 10.73 -0.76
C MET A 1 -51.56 9.20 -0.88
N SER A 2 -51.17 8.73 -2.04
CA SER A 2 -51.03 7.30 -2.34
C SER A 2 -49.89 6.72 -1.51
N PHE A 3 -49.94 5.46 -1.14
CA PHE A 3 -48.96 4.68 -0.39
C PHE A 3 -47.57 4.75 -1.13
N GLN A 4 -47.59 4.70 -2.45
CA GLN A 4 -46.41 4.83 -3.31
C GLN A 4 -45.63 6.15 -3.11
N HIS A 5 -46.32 7.29 -2.98
CA HIS A 5 -45.67 8.59 -2.77
C HIS A 5 -44.96 8.69 -1.42
N LYS A 6 -45.45 7.98 -0.40
CA LYS A 6 -44.80 7.92 0.91
C LYS A 6 -43.53 7.05 0.87
N GLU A 7 -43.56 5.96 0.13
CA GLU A 7 -42.45 5.05 -0.03
C GLU A 7 -41.30 5.69 -0.84
N GLU A 8 -41.64 6.38 -1.93
CA GLU A 8 -40.66 7.15 -2.72
C GLU A 8 -40.01 8.27 -1.90
N ALA A 9 -40.79 9.02 -1.13
CA ALA A 9 -40.27 10.08 -0.27
C ALA A 9 -39.32 9.52 0.81
N TYR A 10 -39.66 8.41 1.42
CA TYR A 10 -38.82 7.73 2.41
C TYR A 10 -37.50 7.20 1.81
N MET A 11 -37.55 6.64 0.61
CA MET A 11 -36.37 6.19 -0.13
C MET A 11 -35.46 7.34 -0.53
N GLN A 12 -36.02 8.46 -0.93
CA GLN A 12 -35.28 9.68 -1.30
C GLN A 12 -34.61 10.31 -0.07
N GLU A 13 -35.30 10.37 1.07
CA GLU A 13 -34.74 10.89 2.32
C GLU A 13 -33.58 10.05 2.82
N ASN A 14 -33.73 8.72 2.83
CA ASN A 14 -32.65 7.81 3.19
C ASN A 14 -31.44 7.91 2.26
N ARG A 15 -31.64 8.08 0.96
CA ARG A 15 -30.57 8.31 -0.02
C ARG A 15 -29.80 9.58 0.29
N THR A 16 -30.50 10.67 0.59
CA THR A 16 -29.89 11.96 0.93
C THR A 16 -29.05 11.85 2.23
N ILE A 17 -29.57 11.19 3.24
CA ILE A 17 -28.85 10.96 4.51
C ILE A 17 -27.58 10.12 4.25
N TYR A 18 -27.67 9.07 3.46
CA TYR A 18 -26.53 8.23 3.12
C TYR A 18 -25.45 9.01 2.35
N GLU A 19 -25.82 9.85 1.41
CA GLU A 19 -24.90 10.73 0.65
C GLU A 19 -24.19 11.72 1.60
N ILE A 20 -24.90 12.32 2.54
CA ILE A 20 -24.31 13.22 3.54
C ILE A 20 -23.30 12.47 4.43
N LEU A 21 -23.65 11.30 4.92
CA LEU A 21 -22.75 10.49 5.74
C LEU A 21 -21.49 10.06 4.99
N LEU A 22 -21.60 9.73 3.70
CA LEU A 22 -20.46 9.42 2.85
C LEU A 22 -19.54 10.63 2.66
N GLN A 23 -20.10 11.82 2.46
CA GLN A 23 -19.32 13.05 2.33
C GLN A 23 -18.58 13.41 3.60
N GLU A 24 -19.24 13.31 4.76
CA GLU A 24 -18.60 13.56 6.06
C GLU A 24 -17.49 12.55 6.33
N LYS A 25 -17.71 11.28 6.01
CA LYS A 25 -16.67 10.24 6.14
C LYS A 25 -15.45 10.55 5.27
N LYS A 26 -15.65 10.93 4.02
CA LYS A 26 -14.54 11.33 3.12
C LYS A 26 -13.80 12.54 3.64
N LYS A 27 -14.52 13.54 4.14
CA LYS A 27 -13.93 14.75 4.71
C LYS A 27 -13.09 14.43 5.95
N GLN A 28 -13.60 13.56 6.84
CA GLN A 28 -12.86 13.10 8.01
C GLN A 28 -11.60 12.34 7.60
N GLU A 29 -11.70 11.45 6.62
CA GLU A 29 -10.56 10.69 6.12
C GLU A 29 -9.45 11.60 5.57
N LEU A 30 -9.82 12.64 4.80
CA LEU A 30 -8.87 13.63 4.31
C LEU A 30 -8.22 14.43 5.44
N ALA A 31 -9.01 14.88 6.40
CA ALA A 31 -8.51 15.60 7.56
C ALA A 31 -7.49 14.74 8.36
N ASP A 32 -7.78 13.47 8.51
CA ASP A 32 -6.92 12.51 9.20
C ASP A 32 -5.61 12.25 8.43
N LEU A 33 -5.64 12.20 7.08
CA LEU A 33 -4.44 12.06 6.28
C LEU A 33 -3.56 13.32 6.34
N VAL A 34 -4.17 14.50 6.24
CA VAL A 34 -3.45 15.78 6.34
C VAL A 34 -2.88 15.97 7.76
N SER A 35 -3.59 15.57 8.80
CA SER A 35 -3.08 15.65 10.18
C SER A 35 -1.84 14.79 10.40
N PHE A 36 -1.63 13.77 9.56
CA PHE A 36 -0.44 12.93 9.62
C PHE A 36 0.84 13.67 9.24
N ASN A 37 0.73 14.83 8.57
CA ASN A 37 1.86 15.73 8.29
C ASN A 37 2.63 16.11 9.56
N GLU A 38 1.96 16.24 10.71
CA GLU A 38 2.63 16.51 11.99
C GLU A 38 3.76 15.53 12.31
N LYS A 39 3.67 14.30 11.77
CA LYS A 39 4.68 13.26 11.93
C LYS A 39 5.73 13.26 10.82
N THR A 40 5.37 13.69 9.62
CA THR A 40 6.25 13.62 8.45
C THR A 40 7.00 14.93 8.20
N GLU A 41 6.56 16.04 8.78
CA GLU A 41 7.25 17.36 8.71
C GLU A 41 8.67 17.30 9.24
N SER A 42 8.97 16.45 10.22
CA SER A 42 10.33 16.27 10.73
C SER A 42 11.29 15.72 9.66
N PHE A 43 10.77 15.11 8.61
CA PHE A 43 11.51 14.63 7.44
C PHE A 43 11.42 15.60 6.25
N GLY A 44 10.79 16.76 6.44
CA GLY A 44 10.57 17.76 5.39
C GLY A 44 9.47 17.37 4.39
N LEU A 45 8.57 16.46 4.77
CA LEU A 45 7.51 15.93 3.90
C LEU A 45 6.13 16.33 4.41
N SER A 46 5.28 16.76 3.49
CA SER A 46 3.88 17.09 3.79
C SER A 46 2.99 16.83 2.58
N LEU A 47 1.74 16.45 2.83
CA LEU A 47 0.69 16.32 1.82
C LEU A 47 -0.27 17.50 1.90
N SER A 48 -0.51 18.15 0.78
CA SER A 48 -1.61 19.10 0.68
C SER A 48 -2.96 18.36 0.73
N PRO A 49 -4.06 19.05 1.06
CA PRO A 49 -5.40 18.45 1.01
C PRO A 49 -5.76 17.85 -0.35
N LYS A 50 -5.23 18.44 -1.44
CA LYS A 50 -5.42 17.93 -2.80
C LYS A 50 -4.72 16.60 -2.99
N GLU A 51 -3.43 16.50 -2.65
CA GLU A 51 -2.62 15.28 -2.76
C GLU A 51 -3.16 14.16 -1.88
N ALA A 52 -3.57 14.48 -0.64
CA ALA A 52 -4.25 13.52 0.24
C ALA A 52 -5.54 12.98 -0.39
N GLY A 53 -6.30 13.86 -1.07
CA GLY A 53 -7.50 13.48 -1.82
C GLY A 53 -7.20 12.56 -3.01
N GLU A 54 -6.15 12.84 -3.75
CA GLU A 54 -5.69 12.02 -4.87
C GLU A 54 -5.21 10.63 -4.40
N LEU A 55 -4.47 10.57 -3.30
CA LEU A 55 -4.07 9.29 -2.67
C LEU A 55 -5.28 8.46 -2.23
N ALA A 56 -6.26 9.07 -1.57
CA ALA A 56 -7.47 8.38 -1.16
C ALA A 56 -8.31 7.91 -2.37
N ALA A 57 -8.35 8.68 -3.45
CA ALA A 57 -9.02 8.30 -4.70
C ALA A 57 -8.31 7.12 -5.38
N CYS A 58 -6.99 7.16 -5.49
CA CYS A 58 -6.16 6.09 -6.02
C CYS A 58 -6.38 4.78 -5.24
N ARG A 59 -6.37 4.83 -3.89
CA ARG A 59 -6.71 3.68 -3.06
C ARG A 59 -8.07 3.09 -3.42
N ASN A 60 -9.08 3.92 -3.52
CA ASN A 60 -10.43 3.44 -3.82
C ASN A 60 -10.53 2.82 -5.23
N GLU A 61 -9.70 3.25 -6.15
CA GLU A 61 -9.60 2.67 -7.49
C GLU A 61 -8.89 1.30 -7.44
N SER A 62 -7.77 1.21 -6.76
CA SER A 62 -7.03 -0.04 -6.57
C SER A 62 -7.88 -1.09 -5.85
N LEU A 63 -8.61 -0.70 -4.79
CA LEU A 63 -9.55 -1.60 -4.11
C LEU A 63 -10.64 -2.14 -5.06
N ARG A 64 -11.18 -1.30 -5.95
CA ARG A 64 -12.14 -1.74 -6.96
C ARG A 64 -11.52 -2.66 -8.01
N LYS A 65 -10.32 -2.30 -8.52
CA LYS A 65 -9.56 -3.10 -9.48
C LYS A 65 -9.34 -4.51 -8.96
N TRP A 66 -8.91 -4.62 -7.71
CA TRP A 66 -8.55 -5.90 -7.07
C TRP A 66 -9.70 -6.54 -6.28
N ARG A 67 -10.92 -5.95 -6.31
CA ARG A 67 -12.12 -6.43 -5.60
C ARG A 67 -11.87 -6.63 -4.09
N ARG A 68 -11.14 -5.70 -3.49
CA ARG A 68 -10.78 -5.72 -2.08
C ARG A 68 -11.65 -4.74 -1.29
N VAL A 69 -11.79 -5.02 0.00
CA VAL A 69 -12.49 -4.14 0.95
C VAL A 69 -11.54 -3.84 2.10
N GLU A 70 -11.40 -2.56 2.41
CA GLU A 70 -10.66 -2.10 3.58
C GLU A 70 -11.57 -1.25 4.46
N PHE A 71 -11.28 -1.27 5.75
CA PHE A 71 -11.98 -0.46 6.73
C PHE A 71 -11.13 0.74 7.14
N GLY A 72 -11.79 1.89 7.34
CA GLY A 72 -11.09 3.12 7.71
C GLY A 72 -10.20 3.65 6.60
N GLN A 73 -8.97 4.01 6.95
CA GLN A 73 -7.97 4.58 6.03
C GLN A 73 -7.10 3.51 5.34
N GLY A 74 -7.40 2.25 5.60
CA GLY A 74 -6.63 1.14 5.05
C GLY A 74 -5.14 1.27 5.32
N ILE A 75 -4.32 0.96 4.30
CA ILE A 75 -2.86 0.98 4.42
C ILE A 75 -2.22 2.37 4.37
N LEU A 76 -2.96 3.44 4.01
CA LEU A 76 -2.35 4.74 3.68
C LEU A 76 -1.47 5.28 4.78
N LYS A 77 -1.92 5.26 6.03
CA LYS A 77 -1.10 5.73 7.16
C LYS A 77 0.14 4.88 7.39
N SER A 78 0.00 3.57 7.25
CA SER A 78 1.12 2.64 7.39
C SER A 78 2.12 2.82 6.26
N LEU A 79 1.65 3.00 5.02
CA LEU A 79 2.48 3.30 3.86
C LEU A 79 3.25 4.60 4.06
N ILE A 80 2.57 5.70 4.40
CA ILE A 80 3.19 6.99 4.67
C ILE A 80 4.27 6.85 5.74
N TRP A 81 3.95 6.21 6.87
CA TRP A 81 4.87 6.03 7.98
C TRP A 81 6.07 5.16 7.62
N THR A 82 5.85 4.09 6.86
CA THR A 82 6.92 3.18 6.45
C THR A 82 7.95 3.86 5.54
N PHE A 83 7.53 4.85 4.75
CA PHE A 83 8.41 5.46 3.74
C PHE A 83 8.86 6.89 4.07
N CYS A 84 8.32 7.56 5.10
CA CYS A 84 8.58 8.98 5.35
C CYS A 84 10.05 9.34 5.67
N ASP A 85 10.85 8.40 6.13
CA ASP A 85 12.27 8.58 6.42
C ASP A 85 13.19 8.00 5.34
N SER A 86 12.65 7.65 4.15
CA SER A 86 13.45 7.19 3.02
C SER A 86 14.35 8.28 2.47
N PRO A 87 15.65 8.01 2.22
CA PRO A 87 16.55 8.99 1.64
C PRO A 87 16.23 9.35 0.17
N TYR A 88 15.34 8.59 -0.46
CA TYR A 88 14.92 8.80 -1.85
C TYR A 88 13.61 9.58 -1.97
N LEU A 89 12.97 9.91 -0.84
CA LEU A 89 11.79 10.77 -0.81
C LEU A 89 12.18 12.21 -0.47
N ASN A 90 11.61 13.13 -1.21
CA ASN A 90 11.66 14.56 -0.96
C ASN A 90 10.30 15.16 -1.28
N GLN A 91 10.09 16.43 -0.93
CA GLN A 91 8.78 17.07 -1.10
C GLN A 91 8.29 17.06 -2.56
N ASP A 92 9.19 17.14 -3.54
CA ASP A 92 8.81 17.23 -4.95
C ASP A 92 8.28 15.91 -5.52
N ASN A 93 8.78 14.77 -5.02
CA ASN A 93 8.36 13.45 -5.49
C ASN A 93 7.41 12.71 -4.53
N TYR A 94 7.17 13.26 -3.33
CA TYR A 94 6.51 12.57 -2.22
C TYR A 94 5.14 12.00 -2.57
N ALA A 95 4.22 12.85 -3.00
CA ALA A 95 2.85 12.43 -3.29
C ALA A 95 2.79 11.42 -4.46
N GLU A 96 3.60 11.64 -5.50
CA GLU A 96 3.66 10.75 -6.66
C GLU A 96 4.24 9.39 -6.31
N THR A 97 5.35 9.37 -5.57
CA THR A 97 5.96 8.10 -5.14
C THR A 97 5.05 7.31 -4.21
N LEU A 98 4.36 7.98 -3.26
CA LEU A 98 3.37 7.30 -2.42
C LEU A 98 2.23 6.68 -3.23
N ARG A 99 1.78 7.35 -4.30
CA ARG A 99 0.74 6.83 -5.18
C ARG A 99 1.21 5.57 -5.90
N GLN A 100 2.42 5.58 -6.46
CA GLN A 100 3.02 4.42 -7.12
C GLN A 100 3.22 3.26 -6.14
N LEU A 101 3.80 3.53 -4.97
CA LEU A 101 3.98 2.50 -3.93
C LEU A 101 2.66 1.89 -3.46
N GLN A 102 1.58 2.67 -3.43
CA GLN A 102 0.25 2.19 -3.11
C GLN A 102 -0.29 1.23 -4.17
N ASP A 103 -0.16 1.56 -5.45
CA ASP A 103 -0.61 0.70 -6.55
C ASP A 103 0.16 -0.62 -6.54
N ILE A 104 1.47 -0.55 -6.39
CA ILE A 104 2.38 -1.69 -6.24
C ILE A 104 1.97 -2.55 -5.04
N PHE A 105 1.68 -1.93 -3.89
CA PHE A 105 1.25 -2.67 -2.70
C PHE A 105 0.02 -3.54 -2.97
N TYR A 106 -1.03 -2.97 -3.55
CA TYR A 106 -2.26 -3.71 -3.80
C TYR A 106 -2.10 -4.80 -4.86
N GLU A 107 -1.27 -4.56 -5.86
CA GLU A 107 -0.93 -5.57 -6.86
C GLU A 107 -0.27 -6.77 -6.20
N PHE A 108 0.80 -6.56 -5.45
CA PHE A 108 1.55 -7.65 -4.84
C PHE A 108 0.85 -8.28 -3.64
N LYS A 109 -0.03 -7.55 -2.96
CA LYS A 109 -0.94 -8.14 -1.99
C LYS A 109 -1.86 -9.20 -2.66
N ASN A 110 -2.29 -8.93 -3.89
CA ASN A 110 -3.05 -9.88 -4.70
C ASN A 110 -2.17 -11.03 -5.21
N GLU A 111 -1.00 -10.72 -5.77
CA GLU A 111 -0.06 -11.71 -6.32
C GLU A 111 0.46 -12.70 -5.28
N THR A 112 0.62 -12.28 -4.04
CA THR A 112 0.98 -13.14 -2.92
C THR A 112 -0.21 -13.90 -2.33
N SER A 113 -1.42 -13.73 -2.88
CA SER A 113 -2.66 -14.37 -2.43
C SER A 113 -2.92 -14.18 -0.93
N ASP A 114 -2.65 -12.98 -0.41
CA ASP A 114 -2.79 -12.60 1.00
C ASP A 114 -1.97 -13.46 2.00
N ARG A 115 -0.94 -14.15 1.54
CA ARG A 115 -0.08 -14.95 2.41
C ARG A 115 0.83 -14.09 3.28
N MET A 116 1.08 -12.84 2.87
CA MET A 116 1.80 -11.84 3.66
C MET A 116 0.82 -10.90 4.33
N THR A 117 1.11 -10.52 5.57
CA THR A 117 0.40 -9.41 6.22
C THR A 117 0.74 -8.09 5.51
N ASP A 118 -0.06 -7.05 5.73
CA ASP A 118 0.20 -5.73 5.14
C ASP A 118 1.54 -5.17 5.61
N GLN A 119 1.88 -5.37 6.88
CA GLN A 119 3.13 -4.89 7.43
C GLN A 119 4.35 -5.64 6.91
N GLU A 120 4.27 -6.96 6.73
CA GLU A 120 5.34 -7.76 6.12
C GLU A 120 5.62 -7.29 4.70
N LEU A 121 4.59 -7.08 3.90
CA LEU A 121 4.76 -6.59 2.53
C LEU A 121 5.32 -5.17 2.50
N LEU A 122 4.79 -4.25 3.32
CA LEU A 122 5.31 -2.88 3.42
C LEU A 122 6.78 -2.83 3.87
N ASN A 123 7.16 -3.66 4.84
CA ASN A 123 8.54 -3.74 5.31
C ASN A 123 9.47 -4.25 4.22
N PHE A 124 9.06 -5.29 3.50
CA PHE A 124 9.82 -5.80 2.36
C PHE A 124 9.97 -4.75 1.27
N MET A 125 8.86 -4.10 0.87
CA MET A 125 8.88 -3.03 -0.12
C MET A 125 9.84 -1.92 0.28
N ARG A 126 9.82 -1.49 1.54
CA ARG A 126 10.69 -0.44 2.05
C ARG A 126 12.17 -0.84 1.98
N GLU A 127 12.49 -2.05 2.40
CA GLU A 127 13.87 -2.54 2.37
C GLU A 127 14.40 -2.61 0.94
N GLN A 128 13.61 -3.15 0.01
CA GLN A 128 14.01 -3.22 -1.38
C GLN A 128 14.11 -1.82 -2.02
N PHE A 129 13.14 -0.95 -1.75
CA PHE A 129 13.11 0.42 -2.26
C PHE A 129 14.37 1.20 -1.91
N ASP A 130 14.83 1.10 -0.66
CA ASP A 130 16.01 1.83 -0.20
C ASP A 130 17.32 1.16 -0.60
N ASN A 131 17.44 -0.16 -0.43
CA ASN A 131 18.74 -0.83 -0.47
C ASN A 131 19.07 -1.48 -1.82
N VAL A 132 18.06 -1.72 -2.64
CA VAL A 132 18.20 -2.42 -3.93
C VAL A 132 17.78 -1.56 -5.11
N CYS A 133 16.63 -0.88 -4.96
CA CYS A 133 16.05 -0.08 -6.04
C CYS A 133 16.52 1.38 -6.03
N PHE A 134 17.10 1.84 -4.91
CA PHE A 134 17.57 3.24 -4.78
C PHE A 134 16.51 4.28 -5.14
N GLY A 135 15.25 4.01 -4.73
CA GLY A 135 14.12 4.89 -4.98
C GLY A 135 13.38 4.65 -6.31
N ASP A 136 13.81 3.69 -7.12
CA ASP A 136 13.15 3.33 -8.38
C ASP A 136 11.96 2.39 -8.13
N THR A 137 10.74 2.92 -8.29
CA THR A 137 9.50 2.17 -8.12
C THR A 137 9.26 1.15 -9.22
N GLY A 138 9.70 1.42 -10.46
CA GLY A 138 9.60 0.47 -11.56
C GLY A 138 10.46 -0.76 -11.33
N TYR A 139 11.71 -0.58 -10.88
CA TYR A 139 12.58 -1.69 -10.54
C TYR A 139 12.06 -2.49 -9.33
N LEU A 140 11.44 -1.80 -8.35
CA LEU A 140 10.79 -2.44 -7.22
C LEU A 140 9.67 -3.38 -7.70
N GLU A 141 8.80 -2.91 -8.57
CA GLU A 141 7.67 -3.65 -9.11
C GLU A 141 8.12 -4.82 -9.99
N GLU A 142 8.82 -4.51 -11.07
CA GLU A 142 9.13 -5.46 -12.14
C GLU A 142 10.20 -6.50 -11.77
N THR A 143 11.00 -6.25 -10.74
CA THR A 143 12.11 -7.14 -10.38
C THR A 143 11.99 -7.69 -8.98
N CYS A 144 11.95 -6.81 -7.96
CA CYS A 144 12.04 -7.27 -6.58
C CYS A 144 10.75 -7.97 -6.13
N LEU A 145 9.61 -7.36 -6.41
CA LEU A 145 8.32 -7.88 -5.98
C LEU A 145 7.84 -9.05 -6.83
N ASP A 146 8.11 -9.05 -8.14
CA ASP A 146 7.81 -10.22 -8.99
C ASP A 146 8.52 -11.47 -8.49
N ARG A 147 9.80 -11.35 -8.12
CA ARG A 147 10.56 -12.47 -7.53
C ARG A 147 9.98 -12.91 -6.19
N LEU A 148 9.63 -11.96 -5.32
CA LEU A 148 8.98 -12.27 -4.05
C LEU A 148 7.68 -13.02 -4.27
N ALA A 149 6.81 -12.52 -5.13
CA ALA A 149 5.52 -13.13 -5.41
C ALA A 149 5.66 -14.54 -5.99
N ALA A 150 6.61 -14.75 -6.89
CA ALA A 150 6.94 -16.08 -7.41
C ALA A 150 7.42 -17.02 -6.30
N GLY A 151 8.30 -16.55 -5.41
CA GLY A 151 8.77 -17.29 -4.24
C GLY A 151 7.62 -17.67 -3.30
N VAL A 152 6.77 -16.72 -2.94
CA VAL A 152 5.62 -16.95 -2.05
C VAL A 152 4.63 -17.95 -2.67
N ARG A 153 4.35 -17.86 -3.96
CA ARG A 153 3.52 -18.85 -4.67
C ARG A 153 4.14 -20.25 -4.64
N SER A 154 5.46 -20.33 -4.70
CA SER A 154 6.22 -21.60 -4.61
C SER A 154 6.41 -22.13 -3.19
N GLY A 155 5.87 -21.44 -2.17
CA GLY A 155 5.90 -21.88 -0.79
C GLY A 155 6.97 -21.23 0.09
N TYR A 156 7.65 -20.19 -0.39
CA TYR A 156 8.54 -19.39 0.45
C TYR A 156 7.78 -18.72 1.59
N THR A 157 8.29 -18.84 2.81
CA THR A 157 7.70 -18.32 4.04
C THR A 157 8.69 -17.53 4.90
N GLY A 158 9.88 -17.22 4.38
CA GLY A 158 10.94 -16.54 5.11
C GLY A 158 10.62 -15.09 5.52
N PHE A 159 9.49 -14.54 5.07
CA PHE A 159 8.96 -13.27 5.51
C PHE A 159 8.20 -13.31 6.85
N HIS A 160 7.85 -14.50 7.36
CA HIS A 160 7.22 -14.66 8.66
C HIS A 160 8.26 -14.46 9.77
N GLY A 161 7.96 -13.60 10.72
CA GLY A 161 8.83 -13.33 11.88
C GLY A 161 9.41 -11.93 11.94
N THR A 162 9.11 -11.07 10.97
CA THR A 162 9.44 -9.63 11.03
C THR A 162 8.42 -8.86 11.86
N ASP A 163 8.08 -9.36 13.04
CA ASP A 163 7.24 -8.68 14.01
C ASP A 163 7.99 -7.52 14.68
N GLY A 164 8.29 -6.49 13.86
CA GLY A 164 8.67 -5.13 14.28
C GLY A 164 9.84 -4.96 15.26
N ARG A 165 10.53 -6.03 15.65
CA ARG A 165 11.69 -6.06 16.55
C ARG A 165 12.82 -6.97 16.07
N GLY A 166 12.63 -7.70 14.99
CA GLY A 166 13.69 -8.46 14.35
C GLY A 166 14.60 -7.51 13.58
N SER A 167 15.87 -7.52 13.93
CA SER A 167 16.91 -6.76 13.26
C SER A 167 16.84 -7.03 11.75
N TYR A 168 16.69 -5.98 10.93
CA TYR A 168 16.83 -6.00 9.47
C TYR A 168 18.13 -6.67 8.97
N HIS A 169 19.09 -6.90 9.87
CA HIS A 169 20.34 -7.58 9.60
C HIS A 169 20.20 -9.07 9.31
N ASP A 170 19.14 -9.73 9.78
CA ASP A 170 19.00 -11.18 9.58
C ASP A 170 18.44 -11.51 8.19
N PHE A 171 17.59 -10.64 7.65
CA PHE A 171 17.03 -10.81 6.30
C PHE A 171 18.08 -10.62 5.19
N SER A 172 19.05 -9.73 5.40
CA SER A 172 20.14 -9.47 4.45
C SER A 172 21.17 -10.59 4.37
N GLN A 173 21.25 -11.45 5.39
CA GLN A 173 22.16 -12.59 5.40
C GLN A 173 21.51 -13.89 4.89
N GLU A 174 20.22 -14.09 5.13
CA GLU A 174 19.50 -15.28 4.63
C GLU A 174 18.91 -15.10 3.24
N THR A 175 18.59 -13.88 2.84
CA THR A 175 18.16 -13.55 1.45
C THR A 175 19.30 -13.03 0.59
N ARG A 176 20.51 -13.48 0.82
CA ARG A 176 21.41 -13.62 -0.28
C ARG A 176 20.80 -14.67 -1.19
N TRP A 177 19.82 -14.21 -1.97
CA TRP A 177 19.28 -14.94 -3.10
C TRP A 177 20.49 -15.28 -3.93
N ASP A 178 20.96 -16.50 -3.71
CA ASP A 178 22.05 -17.01 -4.49
C ASP A 178 21.52 -17.05 -5.91
N ALA A 179 21.88 -16.02 -6.70
CA ALA A 179 21.53 -15.97 -8.12
C ALA A 179 21.92 -17.28 -8.80
N ASP A 180 22.92 -17.95 -8.24
CA ASP A 180 23.39 -19.25 -8.67
C ASP A 180 22.37 -20.36 -8.37
N LEU A 181 21.66 -20.32 -7.24
CA LEU A 181 20.63 -21.32 -6.88
C LEU A 181 19.36 -21.15 -7.74
N TYR A 182 19.01 -19.91 -8.09
CA TYR A 182 17.89 -19.63 -9.01
C TYR A 182 18.24 -19.99 -10.45
N MET A 183 19.47 -19.72 -10.87
CA MET A 183 19.97 -20.12 -12.19
C MET A 183 20.13 -21.63 -12.32
N GLU A 184 20.38 -22.34 -11.22
CA GLU A 184 20.43 -23.79 -11.21
C GLU A 184 19.03 -24.42 -11.29
N ALA A 185 18.05 -23.85 -10.58
CA ALA A 185 16.65 -24.28 -10.67
C ALA A 185 16.04 -24.02 -12.07
N LEU A 186 16.50 -22.99 -12.79
CA LEU A 186 16.08 -22.75 -14.17
C LEU A 186 16.71 -23.71 -15.18
N LYS A 187 17.91 -24.25 -14.90
CA LYS A 187 18.56 -25.23 -15.78
C LYS A 187 17.85 -26.56 -15.84
N ASP A 188 17.11 -26.92 -14.77
CA ASP A 188 16.33 -28.17 -14.71
C ASP A 188 14.95 -28.05 -15.36
N LEU A 189 14.57 -26.84 -15.84
CA LEU A 189 13.29 -26.56 -16.51
C LEU A 189 13.40 -26.42 -18.04
N PHE A 190 14.63 -26.52 -18.61
CA PHE A 190 14.94 -26.47 -20.04
C PHE A 190 15.93 -27.57 -20.41
#